data_9155698bd99d80292f5d4769ebe69349
#
_entry.id   9155698bd99d80292f5d4769ebe69349
#
_cell.length_a   1.000
_cell.length_b   1.000
_cell.length_c   1.000
_cell.angle_alpha   90.00
_cell.angle_beta   90.00
_cell.angle_gamma   90.00
#
_symmetry.space_group_name_H-M   'P 1'
#
loop_
_entity.id
_entity.type
_entity.pdbx_description
1 polymer ?
#
loop_
_entity_poly.entity_id
_entity_poly.type
_entity_poly.pdbx_seq_one_letter_code
_entity_poly.pdbx_strand_id
1 'polypeptide(L)'
;YGDIIWKKNIYKKIYKKIYKNLTFAIYEDNIYVADNIGFIYAITSDSGKLIWIKNHGVPLKSKIKVFDNKIFLINQDNRLICFNAKNGSIIWNIRSASSFIKSQNFLSLALSKQGDVVASTTSGELLKVNSINGNIDWSLNTLGISSAATDFFKSSDIVIINESIIFSNHQAIFSFNLNNGYTNWRTKVSSITTPIIDGKNIFFVTEYGYFVIIS
;
A
#
# COMPACT_ATOMS: atom_id res chain seq x y z
N TYR A 1 -6.95 -5.21 33.28
CA TYR A 1 -6.06 -5.34 32.08
C TYR A 1 -6.06 -4.00 31.35
N GLY A 2 -5.03 -3.70 30.57
CA GLY A 2 -4.85 -2.42 29.88
C GLY A 2 -3.54 -1.73 30.26
N ASP A 3 -2.64 -2.47 30.88
CA ASP A 3 -1.33 -1.96 31.30
C ASP A 3 -0.41 -1.72 30.11
N ILE A 4 0.35 -0.62 30.18
CA ILE A 4 1.37 -0.32 29.17
C ILE A 4 2.57 -1.20 29.40
N ILE A 5 2.84 -2.16 28.51
CA ILE A 5 4.02 -3.04 28.59
C ILE A 5 5.30 -2.23 28.35
N TRP A 6 5.31 -1.39 27.33
CA TRP A 6 6.42 -0.48 27.04
C TRP A 6 5.97 0.77 26.28
N LYS A 7 6.75 1.84 26.40
CA LYS A 7 6.54 3.10 25.67
C LYS A 7 7.89 3.62 25.18
N LYS A 8 8.00 3.95 23.89
CA LYS A 8 9.25 4.42 23.29
C LYS A 8 9.00 5.61 22.37
N ASN A 9 9.89 6.61 22.47
CA ASN A 9 9.97 7.69 21.49
C ASN A 9 11.17 7.42 20.56
N ILE A 10 10.88 7.22 19.27
CA ILE A 10 11.88 6.91 18.25
C ILE A 10 12.43 8.16 17.54
N TYR A 11 11.83 9.33 17.79
CA TYR A 11 12.21 10.57 17.09
C TYR A 11 13.17 11.45 17.90
N LYS A 12 14.19 11.98 17.21
CA LYS A 12 15.07 13.03 17.75
C LYS A 12 14.30 14.35 17.90
N LYS A 13 14.82 15.25 18.76
CA LYS A 13 14.20 16.58 19.05
C LYS A 13 13.88 17.39 17.80
N ILE A 14 14.72 17.34 16.77
CA ILE A 14 14.53 18.06 15.50
C ILE A 14 13.23 17.71 14.77
N TYR A 15 12.73 16.49 14.93
CA TYR A 15 11.49 16.04 14.29
C TYR A 15 10.24 16.24 15.15
N LYS A 16 10.33 16.79 16.37
CA LYS A 16 9.19 16.91 17.29
C LYS A 16 8.04 17.75 16.73
N LYS A 17 8.35 18.80 15.95
CA LYS A 17 7.34 19.73 15.39
C LYS A 17 6.78 19.28 14.05
N ILE A 18 7.29 18.23 13.43
CA ILE A 18 6.81 17.73 12.13
C ILE A 18 5.65 16.78 12.39
N TYR A 19 4.54 16.99 11.69
CA TYR A 19 3.43 16.04 11.70
C TYR A 19 3.88 14.70 11.11
N LYS A 20 3.60 13.63 11.84
CA LYS A 20 4.00 12.27 11.46
C LYS A 20 2.77 11.44 11.19
N ASN A 21 2.75 10.84 10.00
CA ASN A 21 1.81 9.80 9.66
C ASN A 21 2.59 8.48 9.65
N LEU A 22 2.24 7.59 10.57
CA LEU A 22 2.93 6.33 10.79
C LEU A 22 2.08 5.18 10.29
N THR A 23 2.72 4.25 9.60
CA THR A 23 2.15 2.93 9.31
C THR A 23 3.03 1.88 9.93
N PHE A 24 2.44 0.78 10.37
CA PHE A 24 3.18 -0.32 10.97
C PHE A 24 2.66 -1.68 10.54
N ALA A 25 3.53 -2.67 10.60
CA ALA A 25 3.20 -4.07 10.41
C ALA A 25 3.97 -4.91 11.43
N ILE A 26 3.38 -6.00 11.84
CA ILE A 26 4.00 -6.99 12.72
C ILE A 26 4.32 -8.22 11.87
N TYR A 27 5.53 -8.70 11.99
CA TYR A 27 5.95 -9.95 11.36
C TYR A 27 6.94 -10.65 12.27
N GLU A 28 6.63 -11.89 12.64
CA GLU A 28 7.33 -12.62 13.70
C GLU A 28 7.38 -11.78 15.00
N ASP A 29 8.53 -11.69 15.64
CA ASP A 29 8.74 -10.95 16.88
C ASP A 29 9.10 -9.47 16.66
N ASN A 30 8.88 -8.94 15.45
CA ASN A 30 9.30 -7.59 15.09
C ASN A 30 8.13 -6.71 14.64
N ILE A 31 8.21 -5.44 15.01
CA ILE A 31 7.34 -4.38 14.52
C ILE A 31 8.14 -3.53 13.55
N TYR A 32 7.64 -3.38 12.35
CA TYR A 32 8.19 -2.50 11.32
C TYR A 32 7.31 -1.26 11.22
N VAL A 33 7.93 -0.10 11.29
CA VAL A 33 7.24 1.20 11.25
C VAL A 33 7.82 2.02 10.12
N ALA A 34 6.94 2.61 9.31
CA ALA A 34 7.31 3.54 8.26
C ALA A 34 6.62 4.89 8.47
N ASP A 35 7.29 5.99 8.13
CA ASP A 35 6.75 7.33 8.30
C ASP A 35 6.75 8.15 7.01
N ASN A 36 5.99 9.25 7.05
CA ASN A 36 5.89 10.21 5.94
C ASN A 36 7.10 11.16 5.82
N ILE A 37 8.16 10.96 6.62
CA ILE A 37 9.43 11.70 6.52
C ILE A 37 10.46 10.90 5.72
N GLY A 38 10.23 9.57 5.58
CA GLY A 38 11.09 8.65 4.84
C GLY A 38 11.93 7.73 5.72
N PHE A 39 11.62 7.63 7.01
CA PHE A 39 12.27 6.65 7.89
C PHE A 39 11.50 5.35 7.96
N ILE A 40 12.27 4.27 8.06
CA ILE A 40 11.77 2.92 8.35
C ILE A 40 12.53 2.43 9.59
N TYR A 41 11.79 1.81 10.50
CA TYR A 41 12.29 1.29 11.77
C TYR A 41 11.93 -0.19 11.90
N ALA A 42 12.82 -0.97 12.48
CA ALA A 42 12.50 -2.28 13.02
C ALA A 42 12.76 -2.28 14.53
N ILE A 43 11.79 -2.73 15.29
CA ILE A 43 11.83 -2.81 16.75
C ILE A 43 11.30 -4.17 17.19
N THR A 44 11.79 -4.70 18.31
CA THR A 44 11.24 -5.94 18.88
C THR A 44 9.85 -5.67 19.49
N SER A 45 8.95 -6.61 19.35
CA SER A 45 7.57 -6.47 19.83
C SER A 45 7.44 -6.54 21.37
N ASP A 46 8.33 -7.29 22.01
CA ASP A 46 8.32 -7.54 23.47
C ASP A 46 8.81 -6.35 24.29
N SER A 47 9.88 -5.68 23.84
CA SER A 47 10.61 -4.67 24.62
C SER A 47 10.71 -3.30 23.93
N GLY A 48 10.24 -3.19 22.67
CA GLY A 48 10.43 -1.98 21.88
C GLY A 48 11.91 -1.64 21.59
N LYS A 49 12.83 -2.61 21.73
CA LYS A 49 14.26 -2.39 21.41
C LYS A 49 14.43 -2.12 19.93
N LEU A 50 15.13 -1.03 19.60
CA LEU A 50 15.45 -0.71 18.21
C LEU A 50 16.45 -1.73 17.65
N ILE A 51 16.08 -2.39 16.54
CA ILE A 51 16.93 -3.32 15.81
C ILE A 51 17.73 -2.52 14.79
N TRP A 52 17.04 -1.80 13.92
CA TRP A 52 17.65 -0.90 12.94
C TRP A 52 16.72 0.27 12.58
N ILE A 53 17.33 1.32 12.02
CA ILE A 53 16.66 2.49 11.44
C ILE A 53 17.31 2.81 10.11
N LYS A 54 16.50 3.09 9.10
CA LYS A 54 16.96 3.55 7.78
C LYS A 54 16.21 4.81 7.37
N ASN A 55 16.94 5.77 6.83
CA ASN A 55 16.35 6.93 6.15
C ASN A 55 16.43 6.69 4.65
N HIS A 56 15.27 6.62 4.01
CA HIS A 56 15.15 6.47 2.56
C HIS A 56 15.29 7.82 1.83
N GLY A 57 15.18 8.94 2.54
CA GLY A 57 15.32 10.30 1.98
C GLY A 57 14.11 10.81 1.19
N VAL A 58 13.13 9.95 0.92
CA VAL A 58 11.89 10.28 0.20
C VAL A 58 10.70 9.88 1.05
N PRO A 59 9.68 10.74 1.22
CA PRO A 59 8.48 10.43 1.98
C PRO A 59 7.82 9.12 1.54
N LEU A 60 7.43 8.30 2.51
CA LEU A 60 6.71 7.06 2.24
C LEU A 60 5.21 7.32 2.16
N LYS A 61 4.53 6.75 1.17
CA LYS A 61 3.16 7.06 0.77
C LYS A 61 2.27 5.82 0.64
N SER A 62 2.60 4.73 1.32
CA SER A 62 1.73 3.56 1.42
C SER A 62 1.74 3.00 2.83
N LYS A 63 0.77 2.14 3.13
CA LYS A 63 0.84 1.27 4.31
C LYS A 63 1.99 0.29 4.11
N ILE A 64 2.75 0.04 5.17
CA ILE A 64 3.82 -0.96 5.16
C ILE A 64 3.22 -2.37 5.07
N LYS A 65 3.81 -3.20 4.23
CA LYS A 65 3.48 -4.63 4.10
C LYS A 65 4.73 -5.46 4.31
N VAL A 66 4.58 -6.61 4.96
CA VAL A 66 5.69 -7.54 5.24
C VAL A 66 5.30 -8.94 4.86
N PHE A 67 6.19 -9.62 4.17
CA PHE A 67 6.04 -11.04 3.78
C PHE A 67 7.43 -11.64 3.52
N ASP A 68 7.67 -12.86 3.99
CA ASP A 68 8.89 -13.63 3.76
C ASP A 68 10.19 -12.82 3.97
N ASN A 69 10.34 -12.21 5.15
CA ASN A 69 11.48 -11.36 5.51
C ASN A 69 11.73 -10.17 4.55
N LYS A 70 10.70 -9.72 3.83
CA LYS A 70 10.74 -8.56 2.93
C LYS A 70 9.69 -7.54 3.35
N ILE A 71 10.06 -6.27 3.27
CA ILE A 71 9.19 -5.13 3.54
C ILE A 71 8.92 -4.43 2.22
N PHE A 72 7.65 -4.14 1.95
CA PHE A 72 7.20 -3.47 0.73
C PHE A 72 6.57 -2.12 1.08
N LEU A 73 6.98 -1.07 0.38
CA LEU A 73 6.51 0.29 0.55
C LEU A 73 6.52 1.03 -0.79
N ILE A 74 5.61 1.99 -0.94
CA ILE A 74 5.62 2.94 -2.05
C ILE A 74 6.03 4.31 -1.49
N ASN A 75 6.95 4.98 -2.17
CA ASN A 75 7.35 6.33 -1.84
C ASN A 75 6.59 7.41 -2.66
N GLN A 76 6.83 8.67 -2.34
CA GLN A 76 6.19 9.82 -3.01
C GLN A 76 6.48 9.90 -4.52
N ASP A 77 7.57 9.31 -4.98
CA ASP A 77 7.98 9.29 -6.40
C ASP A 77 7.37 8.09 -7.17
N ASN A 78 6.33 7.44 -6.62
CA ASN A 78 5.69 6.23 -7.15
C ASN A 78 6.65 5.06 -7.35
N ARG A 79 7.69 4.99 -6.52
CA ARG A 79 8.58 3.82 -6.52
C ARG A 79 8.06 2.80 -5.54
N LEU A 80 7.84 1.59 -6.02
CA LEU A 80 7.65 0.42 -5.18
C LEU A 80 9.01 -0.13 -4.80
N ILE A 81 9.24 -0.30 -3.51
CA ILE A 81 10.54 -0.65 -2.96
C ILE A 81 10.40 -1.85 -2.04
N CYS A 82 11.27 -2.82 -2.22
CA CYS A 82 11.43 -3.97 -1.35
C CYS A 82 12.70 -3.82 -0.51
N PHE A 83 12.54 -3.92 0.80
CA PHE A 83 13.65 -3.90 1.74
C PHE A 83 13.80 -5.26 2.42
N ASN A 84 15.01 -5.60 2.79
CA ASN A 84 15.30 -6.73 3.65
C ASN A 84 14.84 -6.40 5.08
N ALA A 85 13.96 -7.23 5.65
CA ALA A 85 13.40 -6.99 6.98
C ALA A 85 14.44 -7.10 8.11
N LYS A 86 15.52 -7.87 7.93
CA LYS A 86 16.56 -8.07 8.96
C LYS A 86 17.48 -6.86 9.14
N ASN A 87 17.76 -6.11 8.08
CA ASN A 87 18.75 -5.03 8.11
C ASN A 87 18.33 -3.73 7.41
N GLY A 88 17.13 -3.68 6.77
CA GLY A 88 16.61 -2.53 6.07
C GLY A 88 17.35 -2.14 4.78
N SER A 89 18.19 -3.01 4.22
CA SER A 89 18.80 -2.78 2.91
C SER A 89 17.76 -2.93 1.79
N ILE A 90 17.91 -2.17 0.70
CA ILE A 90 17.06 -2.31 -0.48
C ILE A 90 17.45 -3.59 -1.21
N ILE A 91 16.45 -4.44 -1.49
CA ILE A 91 16.61 -5.65 -2.32
C ILE A 91 16.38 -5.27 -3.78
N TRP A 92 15.26 -4.60 -4.07
CA TRP A 92 14.93 -4.07 -5.39
C TRP A 92 14.09 -2.80 -5.27
N ASN A 93 14.02 -2.03 -6.34
CA ASN A 93 13.34 -0.76 -6.42
C ASN A 93 12.90 -0.54 -7.86
N ILE A 94 11.60 -0.46 -8.07
CA ILE A 94 11.00 -0.28 -9.39
C ILE A 94 10.16 0.99 -9.45
N ARG A 95 10.03 1.54 -10.64
CA ARG A 95 9.14 2.66 -10.94
C ARG A 95 8.23 2.27 -12.08
N SER A 96 6.95 2.58 -11.95
CA SER A 96 6.03 2.49 -13.09
C SER A 96 6.42 3.51 -14.17
N ALA A 97 6.35 3.09 -15.43
CA ALA A 97 6.69 3.94 -16.57
C ALA A 97 5.74 5.13 -16.74
N SER A 98 4.50 5.02 -16.26
CA SER A 98 3.43 6.00 -16.50
C SER A 98 3.38 7.15 -15.51
N SER A 99 4.12 7.11 -14.40
CA SER A 99 3.93 8.07 -13.31
C SER A 99 5.15 8.96 -13.07
N PHE A 100 5.05 10.21 -13.54
CA PHE A 100 6.03 11.27 -13.26
C PHE A 100 5.58 12.22 -12.13
N ILE A 101 4.30 12.17 -11.74
CA ILE A 101 3.70 13.07 -10.75
C ILE A 101 3.94 12.52 -9.35
N LYS A 102 4.41 13.38 -8.44
CA LYS A 102 4.62 13.01 -7.03
C LYS A 102 3.30 12.79 -6.33
N SER A 103 3.19 11.70 -5.58
CA SER A 103 1.97 11.38 -4.84
C SER A 103 1.74 12.36 -3.68
N GLN A 104 0.56 12.98 -3.66
CA GLN A 104 0.06 13.73 -2.52
C GLN A 104 -0.74 12.84 -1.56
N ASN A 105 -1.46 11.85 -2.11
CA ASN A 105 -2.27 10.91 -1.35
C ASN A 105 -1.48 9.64 -0.99
N PHE A 106 -2.00 8.88 -0.04
CA PHE A 106 -1.54 7.51 0.19
C PHE A 106 -1.93 6.63 -1.00
N LEU A 107 -0.98 5.83 -1.45
CA LEU A 107 -1.15 4.85 -2.51
C LEU A 107 -1.46 3.49 -1.89
N SER A 108 -2.26 2.71 -2.58
CA SER A 108 -2.64 1.40 -2.09
C SER A 108 -1.60 0.35 -2.42
N LEU A 109 -1.32 -0.51 -1.46
CA LEU A 109 -0.39 -1.62 -1.55
C LEU A 109 -1.01 -2.83 -0.83
N ALA A 110 -1.10 -3.95 -1.52
CA ALA A 110 -1.62 -5.20 -0.98
C ALA A 110 -0.68 -6.37 -1.27
N LEU A 111 -0.77 -7.41 -0.45
CA LEU A 111 -0.09 -8.68 -0.64
C LEU A 111 -1.12 -9.80 -0.74
N SER A 112 -0.94 -10.71 -1.69
CA SER A 112 -1.65 -11.99 -1.71
C SER A 112 -1.14 -12.93 -0.61
N LYS A 113 -1.86 -14.01 -0.36
CA LYS A 113 -1.39 -15.06 0.56
C LYS A 113 -0.11 -15.74 0.08
N GLN A 114 0.14 -15.75 -1.22
CA GLN A 114 1.33 -16.31 -1.86
C GLN A 114 2.50 -15.32 -1.91
N GLY A 115 2.27 -14.06 -1.51
CA GLY A 115 3.28 -13.01 -1.50
C GLY A 115 3.36 -12.18 -2.77
N ASP A 116 2.38 -12.29 -3.69
CA ASP A 116 2.30 -11.36 -4.82
C ASP A 116 2.07 -9.94 -4.30
N VAL A 117 2.74 -8.98 -4.89
CA VAL A 117 2.63 -7.57 -4.54
C VAL A 117 1.75 -6.87 -5.57
N VAL A 118 0.67 -6.26 -5.12
CA VAL A 118 -0.20 -5.42 -5.98
C VAL A 118 -0.16 -3.99 -5.48
N ALA A 119 0.13 -3.05 -6.37
CA ALA A 119 0.33 -1.65 -6.05
C ALA A 119 -0.44 -0.72 -6.98
N SER A 120 -0.90 0.43 -6.46
CA SER A 120 -1.47 1.52 -7.26
C SER A 120 -0.48 2.68 -7.40
N THR A 121 -0.64 3.46 -8.47
CA THR A 121 0.15 4.68 -8.72
C THR A 121 -0.75 5.91 -8.81
N THR A 122 -0.16 7.10 -8.78
CA THR A 122 -0.89 8.38 -8.96
C THR A 122 -1.52 8.55 -10.34
N SER A 123 -1.05 7.81 -11.33
CA SER A 123 -1.65 7.81 -12.67
C SER A 123 -2.86 6.86 -12.81
N GLY A 124 -3.31 6.25 -11.70
CA GLY A 124 -4.39 5.27 -11.74
C GLY A 124 -3.98 3.92 -12.31
N GLU A 125 -2.69 3.68 -12.45
CA GLU A 125 -2.19 2.37 -12.85
C GLU A 125 -2.23 1.41 -11.66
N LEU A 126 -2.62 0.18 -11.91
CA LEU A 126 -2.54 -0.94 -11.00
C LEU A 126 -1.51 -1.92 -11.58
N LEU A 127 -0.59 -2.39 -10.77
CA LEU A 127 0.47 -3.30 -11.19
C LEU A 127 0.62 -4.46 -10.21
N LYS A 128 0.90 -5.65 -10.75
CA LYS A 128 1.34 -6.82 -10.00
C LYS A 128 2.83 -7.01 -10.19
N VAL A 129 3.53 -7.25 -9.10
CA VAL A 129 4.97 -7.37 -9.08
C VAL A 129 5.38 -8.65 -8.36
N ASN A 130 6.34 -9.34 -8.94
CA ASN A 130 7.00 -10.48 -8.30
C ASN A 130 7.79 -10.01 -7.07
N SER A 131 7.46 -10.53 -5.89
CA SER A 131 8.08 -10.11 -4.63
C SER A 131 9.55 -10.47 -4.47
N ILE A 132 10.07 -11.39 -5.29
CA ILE A 132 11.47 -11.86 -5.20
C ILE A 132 12.40 -10.91 -5.94
N ASN A 133 12.07 -10.59 -7.20
CA ASN A 133 12.97 -9.88 -8.12
C ASN A 133 12.49 -8.49 -8.54
N GLY A 134 11.25 -8.10 -8.22
CA GLY A 134 10.68 -6.81 -8.59
C GLY A 134 10.20 -6.71 -10.05
N ASN A 135 10.16 -7.82 -10.80
CA ASN A 135 9.63 -7.80 -12.15
C ASN A 135 8.13 -7.54 -12.16
N ILE A 136 7.66 -6.69 -13.07
CA ILE A 136 6.24 -6.45 -13.27
C ILE A 136 5.67 -7.60 -14.09
N ASP A 137 4.73 -8.36 -13.49
CA ASP A 137 4.05 -9.46 -14.18
C ASP A 137 3.01 -8.92 -15.14
N TRP A 138 2.24 -7.91 -14.70
CA TRP A 138 1.28 -7.17 -15.50
C TRP A 138 1.03 -5.77 -14.92
N SER A 139 0.57 -4.86 -15.78
CA SER A 139 0.05 -3.55 -15.38
C SER A 139 -1.18 -3.19 -16.21
N LEU A 140 -2.07 -2.39 -15.63
CA LEU A 140 -3.27 -1.88 -16.29
C LEU A 140 -3.61 -0.48 -15.77
N ASN A 141 -4.24 0.35 -16.61
CA ASN A 141 -4.71 1.66 -16.22
C ASN A 141 -6.21 1.62 -15.88
N THR A 142 -6.59 2.03 -14.68
CA THR A 142 -7.98 2.02 -14.20
C THR A 142 -8.77 3.26 -14.60
N LEU A 143 -8.12 4.32 -15.08
CA LEU A 143 -8.76 5.57 -15.49
C LEU A 143 -9.20 5.59 -16.97
N GLY A 144 -8.71 4.63 -17.78
CA GLY A 144 -8.92 4.63 -19.23
C GLY A 144 -7.99 5.61 -19.98
N ILE A 145 -8.05 5.55 -21.32
CA ILE A 145 -7.09 6.23 -22.23
C ILE A 145 -7.21 7.75 -22.19
N SER A 146 -8.37 8.29 -21.82
CA SER A 146 -8.67 9.72 -21.89
C SER A 146 -8.42 10.52 -20.61
N SER A 147 -8.01 9.87 -19.54
CA SER A 147 -7.79 10.55 -18.26
C SER A 147 -6.32 10.88 -18.09
N ALA A 148 -6.00 12.17 -18.03
CA ALA A 148 -4.67 12.61 -17.67
C ALA A 148 -4.33 12.18 -16.24
N ALA A 149 -3.10 11.78 -16.01
CA ALA A 149 -2.58 11.56 -14.67
C ALA A 149 -2.68 12.88 -13.87
N THR A 150 -3.31 12.82 -12.70
CA THR A 150 -3.49 14.01 -11.85
C THR A 150 -3.01 13.70 -10.44
N ASP A 151 -2.55 14.73 -9.74
CA ASP A 151 -2.18 14.65 -8.31
C ASP A 151 -3.37 14.25 -7.42
N PHE A 152 -4.59 14.33 -7.96
CA PHE A 152 -5.84 14.12 -7.26
C PHE A 152 -6.37 12.69 -7.37
N PHE A 153 -5.62 11.77 -7.98
CA PHE A 153 -6.05 10.38 -8.01
C PHE A 153 -6.26 9.85 -6.60
N LYS A 154 -7.48 9.43 -6.34
CA LYS A 154 -7.89 8.79 -5.10
C LYS A 154 -8.47 7.42 -5.41
N SER A 155 -8.13 6.46 -4.59
CA SER A 155 -8.63 5.11 -4.69
C SER A 155 -8.91 4.52 -3.32
N SER A 156 -9.64 3.42 -3.30
CA SER A 156 -9.73 2.56 -2.13
C SER A 156 -8.39 1.88 -1.84
N ASP A 157 -8.28 1.26 -0.67
CA ASP A 157 -7.28 0.22 -0.49
C ASP A 157 -7.59 -0.95 -1.43
N ILE A 158 -6.55 -1.59 -1.93
CA ILE A 158 -6.64 -2.84 -2.69
C ILE A 158 -6.97 -3.97 -1.71
N VAL A 159 -8.00 -4.74 -2.02
CA VAL A 159 -8.34 -5.96 -1.28
C VAL A 159 -8.14 -7.15 -2.21
N ILE A 160 -7.35 -8.12 -1.77
CA ILE A 160 -7.12 -9.38 -2.49
C ILE A 160 -7.87 -10.49 -1.76
N ILE A 161 -8.77 -11.16 -2.48
CA ILE A 161 -9.50 -12.31 -1.99
C ILE A 161 -9.42 -13.43 -3.02
N ASN A 162 -8.89 -14.57 -2.61
CA ASN A 162 -8.59 -15.68 -3.51
C ASN A 162 -7.75 -15.19 -4.71
N GLU A 163 -8.24 -15.35 -5.93
CA GLU A 163 -7.60 -14.89 -7.16
C GLU A 163 -8.19 -13.58 -7.70
N SER A 164 -8.94 -12.84 -6.88
CA SER A 164 -9.56 -11.59 -7.28
C SER A 164 -8.99 -10.40 -6.52
N ILE A 165 -8.75 -9.31 -7.24
CA ILE A 165 -8.40 -8.00 -6.71
C ILE A 165 -9.66 -7.15 -6.76
N ILE A 166 -10.10 -6.61 -5.62
CA ILE A 166 -11.17 -5.62 -5.54
C ILE A 166 -10.55 -4.26 -5.30
N PHE A 167 -10.90 -3.32 -6.15
CA PHE A 167 -10.34 -1.97 -6.17
C PHE A 167 -11.39 -0.98 -6.66
N SER A 168 -11.40 0.22 -6.11
CA SER A 168 -12.29 1.29 -6.56
C SER A 168 -11.59 2.64 -6.63
N ASN A 169 -12.10 3.48 -7.51
CA ASN A 169 -11.69 4.87 -7.65
C ASN A 169 -12.94 5.76 -7.84
N HIS A 170 -12.73 7.05 -8.11
CA HIS A 170 -13.83 8.00 -8.33
C HIS A 170 -14.69 7.71 -9.58
N GLN A 171 -14.34 6.74 -10.43
CA GLN A 171 -15.09 6.40 -11.65
C GLN A 171 -15.86 5.10 -11.51
N ALA A 172 -15.28 4.08 -10.84
CA ALA A 172 -15.84 2.75 -10.81
C ALA A 172 -15.28 1.88 -9.69
N ILE A 173 -15.99 0.82 -9.43
CA ILE A 173 -15.53 -0.33 -8.65
C ILE A 173 -15.18 -1.43 -9.64
N PHE A 174 -14.06 -2.10 -9.41
CA PHE A 174 -13.50 -3.11 -10.28
C PHE A 174 -13.22 -4.41 -9.52
N SER A 175 -13.37 -5.53 -10.22
CA SER A 175 -12.71 -6.76 -9.88
C SER A 175 -11.78 -7.16 -11.01
N PHE A 176 -10.52 -7.46 -10.67
CA PHE A 176 -9.53 -7.95 -11.61
C PHE A 176 -9.05 -9.34 -11.20
N ASN A 177 -8.68 -10.15 -12.16
CA ASN A 177 -8.00 -11.42 -11.90
C ASN A 177 -6.55 -11.15 -11.45
N LEU A 178 -6.16 -11.73 -10.31
CA LEU A 178 -4.83 -11.53 -9.73
C LEU A 178 -3.70 -12.06 -10.64
N ASN A 179 -3.96 -13.15 -11.38
CA ASN A 179 -2.90 -13.82 -12.13
C ASN A 179 -2.54 -13.09 -13.44
N ASN A 180 -3.55 -12.54 -14.14
CA ASN A 180 -3.37 -11.96 -15.47
C ASN A 180 -3.80 -10.48 -15.61
N GLY A 181 -4.40 -9.88 -14.58
CA GLY A 181 -4.87 -8.50 -14.59
C GLY A 181 -6.15 -8.26 -15.40
N TYR A 182 -6.77 -9.29 -15.96
CA TYR A 182 -8.02 -9.12 -16.72
C TYR A 182 -9.17 -8.69 -15.82
N THR A 183 -10.02 -7.82 -16.35
CA THR A 183 -11.22 -7.36 -15.64
C THR A 183 -12.25 -8.49 -15.56
N ASN A 184 -12.58 -8.94 -14.36
CA ASN A 184 -13.67 -9.86 -14.12
C ASN A 184 -15.02 -9.14 -14.29
N TRP A 185 -15.16 -7.97 -13.65
CA TRP A 185 -16.30 -7.08 -13.78
C TRP A 185 -15.94 -5.64 -13.39
N ARG A 186 -16.81 -4.70 -13.82
CA ARG A 186 -16.74 -3.28 -13.50
C ARG A 186 -18.14 -2.73 -13.27
N THR A 187 -18.30 -1.94 -12.21
CA THR A 187 -19.56 -1.25 -11.91
C THR A 187 -19.31 0.25 -11.80
N LYS A 188 -20.13 1.06 -12.51
CA LYS A 188 -20.01 2.53 -12.49
C LYS A 188 -20.58 3.12 -11.19
N VAL A 189 -19.84 2.93 -10.11
CA VAL A 189 -20.12 3.49 -8.79
C VAL A 189 -18.83 4.09 -8.25
N SER A 190 -18.87 5.37 -7.87
CA SER A 190 -17.72 6.07 -7.30
C SER A 190 -17.56 5.72 -5.83
N SER A 191 -16.41 5.18 -5.45
CA SER A 191 -16.03 4.93 -4.07
C SER A 191 -14.52 5.03 -3.89
N ILE A 192 -14.11 5.64 -2.79
CA ILE A 192 -12.71 5.68 -2.35
C ILE A 192 -12.53 4.98 -0.98
N THR A 193 -13.59 4.39 -0.46
CA THR A 193 -13.54 3.64 0.80
C THR A 193 -13.04 2.22 0.57
N THR A 194 -12.33 1.68 1.54
CA THR A 194 -11.88 0.28 1.48
C THR A 194 -13.09 -0.64 1.48
N PRO A 195 -13.21 -1.55 0.49
CA PRO A 195 -14.32 -2.49 0.43
C PRO A 195 -14.24 -3.48 1.61
N ILE A 196 -15.42 -3.83 2.14
CA ILE A 196 -15.58 -4.91 3.11
C ILE A 196 -16.18 -6.10 2.39
N ILE A 197 -15.60 -7.27 2.57
CA ILE A 197 -16.04 -8.51 1.90
C ILE A 197 -16.53 -9.49 2.96
N ASP A 198 -17.76 -9.96 2.79
CA ASP A 198 -18.35 -11.02 3.61
C ASP A 198 -19.00 -12.07 2.70
N GLY A 199 -18.40 -13.24 2.64
CA GLY A 199 -18.80 -14.30 1.75
C GLY A 199 -18.74 -13.88 0.28
N LYS A 200 -19.93 -13.82 -0.38
CA LYS A 200 -20.06 -13.38 -1.77
C LYS A 200 -20.35 -11.89 -1.90
N ASN A 201 -20.66 -11.22 -0.80
CA ASN A 201 -21.09 -9.83 -0.80
C ASN A 201 -19.91 -8.90 -0.60
N ILE A 202 -19.88 -7.82 -1.36
CA ILE A 202 -18.88 -6.75 -1.28
C ILE A 202 -19.60 -5.45 -0.93
N PHE A 203 -19.21 -4.84 0.17
CA PHE A 203 -19.84 -3.66 0.72
C PHE A 203 -18.96 -2.43 0.47
N PHE A 204 -19.58 -1.35 0.01
CA PHE A 204 -18.93 -0.05 -0.22
C PHE A 204 -19.75 1.09 0.34
N VAL A 205 -19.07 2.20 0.64
CA VAL A 205 -19.73 3.50 0.83
C VAL A 205 -19.29 4.39 -0.33
N THR A 206 -20.26 4.94 -1.06
CA THR A 206 -19.97 5.82 -2.21
C THR A 206 -19.53 7.20 -1.74
N GLU A 207 -18.93 7.99 -2.63
CA GLU A 207 -18.57 9.39 -2.34
C GLU A 207 -19.80 10.27 -2.06
N TYR A 208 -21.00 9.84 -2.49
CA TYR A 208 -22.27 10.50 -2.22
C TYR A 208 -22.98 10.01 -0.95
N GLY A 209 -22.34 9.15 -0.17
CA GLY A 209 -22.87 8.63 1.09
C GLY A 209 -23.84 7.46 0.96
N TYR A 210 -23.99 6.85 -0.21
CA TYR A 210 -24.82 5.64 -0.37
C TYR A 210 -24.04 4.40 0.10
N PHE A 211 -24.73 3.53 0.79
CA PHE A 211 -24.26 2.20 1.10
C PHE A 211 -24.65 1.27 -0.04
N VAL A 212 -23.68 0.60 -0.65
CA VAL A 212 -23.86 -0.27 -1.82
C VAL A 212 -23.38 -1.68 -1.52
N ILE A 213 -24.15 -2.66 -1.94
CA ILE A 213 -23.79 -4.08 -1.87
C ILE A 213 -23.73 -4.62 -3.29
N ILE A 214 -22.65 -5.32 -3.59
CA ILE A 214 -22.44 -6.05 -4.86
C ILE A 214 -22.26 -7.53 -4.53
N SER A 215 -22.94 -8.40 -5.25
CA SER A 215 -22.84 -9.85 -5.12
C SER A 215 -22.22 -10.49 -6.36
#